data_9f493000f5d66be93541e012b8a65b10
#
_entry.id   9f493000f5d66be93541e012b8a65b10
#
_cell.length_a   1.000
_cell.length_b   1.000
_cell.length_c   1.000
_cell.angle_alpha   90.00
_cell.angle_beta   90.00
_cell.angle_gamma   90.00
#
_symmetry.space_group_name_H-M   'P 1'
#
loop_
_entity.id
_entity.type
_entity.pdbx_description
1 polymer ?
#
loop_
_entity_poly.entity_id
_entity_poly.type
_entity_poly.pdbx_seq_one_letter_code
_entity_poly.pdbx_strand_id
1 'polypeptide(L)'
;MVLGTTSDAGKSITALAFCRILNDMGYRVMQIGCDPKADSTASLHGKGSIDTVLELVRTRKNDFTLEDMVTPGFGGVLCVEAGGPTPGLGCAGRGIITALEKLEEKGAYEVHRPDVVIYDVLGDVVCGGFSMPMRSGYADRGFIIT
;
A
#
# COMPACT_ATOMS: atom_id res chain seq x y z
N MET A 1 -8.85 4.91 -0.21
CA MET A 1 -7.56 5.57 0.08
C MET A 1 -7.69 6.33 1.39
N VAL A 2 -6.76 6.19 2.29
CA VAL A 2 -6.72 6.90 3.58
C VAL A 2 -5.58 7.91 3.54
N LEU A 3 -5.89 9.16 3.84
CA LEU A 3 -4.98 10.29 3.83
C LEU A 3 -5.00 10.96 5.20
N GLY A 4 -3.92 11.60 5.60
CA GLY A 4 -3.89 12.44 6.80
C GLY A 4 -3.43 13.84 6.49
N THR A 5 -3.78 14.79 7.33
CA THR A 5 -3.28 16.16 7.23
C THR A 5 -1.84 16.29 7.75
N THR A 6 -1.42 15.35 8.60
CA THR A 6 -0.05 15.24 9.15
C THR A 6 0.37 13.79 9.25
N SER A 7 1.66 13.51 9.46
CA SER A 7 2.17 12.16 9.70
C SER A 7 1.51 11.48 10.91
N ASP A 8 1.14 12.25 11.93
CA ASP A 8 0.64 11.75 13.21
C ASP A 8 -0.90 11.74 13.33
N ALA A 9 -1.62 11.93 12.22
CA ALA A 9 -3.09 12.01 12.22
C ALA A 9 -3.83 10.68 12.48
N GLY A 10 -3.12 9.58 12.74
CA GLY A 10 -3.74 8.28 13.01
C GLY A 10 -4.19 7.53 11.76
N LYS A 11 -3.64 7.84 10.59
CA LYS A 11 -3.98 7.21 9.31
C LYS A 11 -3.84 5.69 9.32
N SER A 12 -2.66 5.21 9.72
CA SER A 12 -2.36 3.77 9.71
C SER A 12 -3.22 3.01 10.71
N ILE A 13 -3.55 3.63 11.87
CA ILE A 13 -4.50 3.05 12.83
C ILE A 13 -5.91 2.98 12.22
N THR A 14 -6.32 4.01 11.50
CA THR A 14 -7.62 4.03 10.80
C THR A 14 -7.66 3.00 9.67
N ALA A 15 -6.61 2.92 8.86
CA ALA A 15 -6.50 1.91 7.81
C ALA A 15 -6.55 0.49 8.40
N LEU A 16 -5.81 0.23 9.49
CA LEU A 16 -5.83 -1.03 10.22
C LEU A 16 -7.25 -1.37 10.73
N ALA A 17 -7.95 -0.39 11.31
CA ALA A 17 -9.32 -0.59 11.79
C ALA A 17 -10.28 -0.93 10.64
N PHE A 18 -10.18 -0.26 9.51
CA PHE A 18 -10.96 -0.61 8.31
C PHE A 18 -10.65 -2.02 7.81
N CYS A 19 -9.37 -2.40 7.72
CA CYS A 19 -8.97 -3.74 7.35
C CYS A 19 -9.61 -4.78 8.27
N ARG A 20 -9.55 -4.54 9.58
CA ARG A 20 -10.11 -5.43 10.59
C ARG A 20 -11.62 -5.59 10.44
N ILE A 21 -12.34 -4.48 10.44
CA ILE A 21 -13.81 -4.47 10.36
C ILE A 21 -14.28 -5.14 9.07
N LEU A 22 -13.71 -4.79 7.94
CA LEU A 22 -14.09 -5.37 6.64
C LEU A 22 -13.78 -6.86 6.56
N ASN A 23 -12.64 -7.28 7.11
CA ASN A 23 -12.30 -8.70 7.18
C ASN A 23 -13.26 -9.47 8.09
N ASP A 24 -13.64 -8.91 9.25
CA ASP A 24 -14.62 -9.51 10.17
C ASP A 24 -16.02 -9.59 9.52
N MET A 25 -16.34 -8.72 8.56
CA MET A 25 -17.54 -8.76 7.73
C MET A 25 -17.47 -9.78 6.58
N GLY A 26 -16.36 -10.47 6.41
CA GLY A 26 -16.15 -11.50 5.40
C GLY A 26 -15.59 -11.00 4.05
N TYR A 27 -15.20 -9.74 3.95
CA TYR A 27 -14.54 -9.23 2.74
C TYR A 27 -13.06 -9.63 2.68
N ARG A 28 -12.59 -9.92 1.47
CA ARG A 28 -11.15 -10.08 1.20
C ARG A 28 -10.53 -8.71 1.07
N VAL A 29 -9.65 -8.37 1.98
CA VAL A 29 -9.05 -7.03 2.08
C VAL A 29 -7.58 -7.09 1.71
N MET A 30 -7.12 -6.13 0.91
CA MET A 30 -5.72 -5.87 0.64
C MET A 30 -5.37 -4.46 1.15
N GLN A 31 -4.35 -4.35 2.00
CA GLN A 31 -3.79 -3.05 2.40
C GLN A 31 -2.46 -2.82 1.68
N ILE A 32 -2.36 -1.67 1.04
CA ILE A 32 -1.14 -1.21 0.37
C ILE A 32 -0.62 0.03 1.11
N GLY A 33 0.51 -0.14 1.79
CA GLY A 33 1.23 0.95 2.44
C GLY A 33 2.01 1.76 1.42
N CYS A 34 1.84 3.06 1.43
CA CYS A 34 2.48 4.00 0.50
C CYS A 34 3.42 4.96 1.25
N ASP A 35 4.10 4.47 2.28
CA ASP A 35 5.08 5.22 3.08
C ASP A 35 6.50 4.72 2.77
N PRO A 36 7.48 5.62 2.61
CA PRO A 36 8.89 5.23 2.46
C PRO A 36 9.44 4.38 3.61
N LYS A 37 8.88 4.48 4.82
CA LYS A 37 9.28 3.67 5.97
C LYS A 37 8.85 2.20 5.87
N ALA A 38 7.87 1.89 4.98
CA ALA A 38 7.37 0.54 4.76
C ALA A 38 6.93 -0.17 6.05
N ASP A 39 6.22 0.53 6.92
CA ASP A 39 5.74 0.03 8.22
C ASP A 39 4.20 0.09 8.38
N SER A 40 3.51 0.51 7.34
CA SER A 40 2.06 0.71 7.33
C SER A 40 1.28 -0.58 7.63
N THR A 41 1.77 -1.71 7.15
CA THR A 41 1.15 -3.02 7.32
C THR A 41 1.78 -3.86 8.43
N ALA A 42 2.78 -3.35 9.14
CA ALA A 42 3.55 -4.09 10.16
C ALA A 42 2.68 -4.71 11.25
N SER A 43 1.66 -3.98 11.71
CA SER A 43 0.72 -4.47 12.73
C SER A 43 -0.23 -5.57 12.24
N LEU A 44 -0.37 -5.76 10.93
CA LEU A 44 -1.19 -6.81 10.33
C LEU A 44 -0.44 -8.12 10.17
N HIS A 45 0.81 -8.08 9.70
CA HIS A 45 1.56 -9.30 9.42
C HIS A 45 2.46 -9.76 10.57
N GLY A 46 2.74 -8.90 11.55
CA GLY A 46 3.55 -9.24 12.74
C GLY A 46 5.01 -9.59 12.45
N LYS A 47 5.48 -9.41 11.21
CA LYS A 47 6.89 -9.54 10.83
C LYS A 47 7.60 -8.22 11.09
N GLY A 48 8.90 -8.24 11.28
CA GLY A 48 9.69 -7.02 11.52
C GLY A 48 9.67 -6.08 10.33
N SER A 49 9.88 -6.62 9.12
CA SER A 49 9.78 -5.90 7.86
C SER A 49 9.44 -6.85 6.73
N ILE A 50 8.83 -6.33 5.68
CA ILE A 50 8.62 -7.04 4.41
C ILE A 50 9.29 -6.24 3.29
N ASP A 51 9.67 -6.93 2.21
CA ASP A 51 10.24 -6.28 1.04
C ASP A 51 9.20 -5.36 0.41
N THR A 52 9.63 -4.17 0.00
CA THR A 52 8.75 -3.26 -0.74
C THR A 52 8.77 -3.60 -2.23
N VAL A 53 7.65 -3.34 -2.92
CA VAL A 53 7.57 -3.56 -4.36
C VAL A 53 8.67 -2.79 -5.11
N LEU A 54 8.91 -1.53 -4.73
CA LEU A 54 9.97 -0.72 -5.36
C LEU A 54 11.37 -1.25 -5.08
N GLU A 55 11.61 -1.84 -3.91
CA GLU A 55 12.89 -2.46 -3.60
C GLU A 55 13.10 -3.74 -4.43
N LEU A 56 12.09 -4.57 -4.56
CA LEU A 56 12.12 -5.74 -5.43
C LEU A 56 12.40 -5.36 -6.89
N VAL A 57 11.72 -4.35 -7.42
CA VAL A 57 11.97 -3.81 -8.76
C VAL A 57 13.41 -3.33 -8.92
N ARG A 58 13.94 -2.64 -7.92
CA ARG A 58 15.30 -2.09 -7.97
C ARG A 58 16.38 -3.16 -7.88
N THR A 59 16.22 -4.14 -6.98
CA THR A 59 17.24 -5.15 -6.67
C THR A 59 17.15 -6.37 -7.56
N ARG A 60 15.94 -6.83 -7.87
CA ARG A 60 15.68 -8.04 -8.64
C ARG A 60 15.14 -7.79 -10.03
N LYS A 61 14.90 -6.52 -10.41
CA LYS A 61 14.30 -6.11 -11.70
C LYS A 61 12.94 -6.77 -11.92
N ASN A 62 12.86 -7.87 -12.68
CA ASN A 62 11.65 -8.66 -12.91
C ASN A 62 11.73 -10.08 -12.33
N ASP A 63 12.84 -10.43 -11.67
CA ASP A 63 13.08 -11.76 -11.08
C ASP A 63 12.53 -11.81 -9.65
N PHE A 64 11.23 -11.58 -9.52
CA PHE A 64 10.47 -11.74 -8.27
C PHE A 64 9.05 -12.18 -8.58
N THR A 65 8.45 -12.85 -7.62
CA THR A 65 7.12 -13.44 -7.74
C THR A 65 6.06 -12.59 -7.03
N LEU A 66 4.80 -12.99 -7.16
CA LEU A 66 3.69 -12.36 -6.46
C LEU A 66 3.81 -12.55 -4.93
N GLU A 67 4.29 -13.71 -4.51
CA GLU A 67 4.52 -14.06 -3.10
C GLU A 67 5.60 -13.22 -2.44
N ASP A 68 6.55 -12.69 -3.22
CA ASP A 68 7.55 -11.74 -2.73
C ASP A 68 6.93 -10.37 -2.41
N MET A 69 5.87 -9.98 -3.13
CA MET A 69 5.20 -8.68 -3.00
C MET A 69 4.05 -8.67 -2.01
N VAL A 70 3.35 -9.80 -1.85
CA VAL A 70 2.12 -9.90 -1.06
C VAL A 70 2.33 -10.81 0.13
N THR A 71 2.23 -10.27 1.33
CA THR A 71 2.37 -11.02 2.57
C THR A 71 1.02 -11.22 3.24
N PRO A 72 0.60 -12.45 3.54
CA PRO A 72 -0.60 -12.68 4.34
C PRO A 72 -0.43 -12.13 5.76
N GLY A 73 -1.44 -11.41 6.23
CA GLY A 73 -1.52 -10.87 7.57
C GLY A 73 -2.68 -11.43 8.39
N PHE A 74 -3.02 -10.73 9.44
CA PHE A 74 -4.10 -11.09 10.36
C PHE A 74 -5.41 -11.34 9.62
N GLY A 75 -6.09 -12.45 9.95
CA GLY A 75 -7.39 -12.80 9.39
C GLY A 75 -7.39 -13.06 7.88
N GLY A 76 -6.22 -13.13 7.23
CA GLY A 76 -6.11 -13.28 5.79
C GLY A 76 -6.07 -11.95 5.03
N VAL A 77 -5.96 -10.82 5.73
CA VAL A 77 -5.70 -9.52 5.09
C VAL A 77 -4.38 -9.58 4.34
N LEU A 78 -4.38 -9.14 3.10
CA LEU A 78 -3.20 -9.13 2.25
C LEU A 78 -2.42 -7.84 2.47
N CYS A 79 -1.15 -7.95 2.82
CA CYS A 79 -0.27 -6.84 3.13
C CYS A 79 0.72 -6.61 2.01
N VAL A 80 0.80 -5.37 1.54
CA VAL A 80 1.75 -4.91 0.52
C VAL A 80 2.38 -3.61 0.99
N GLU A 81 3.68 -3.47 0.84
CA GLU A 81 4.38 -2.19 0.99
C GLU A 81 4.89 -1.72 -0.38
N ALA A 82 4.35 -0.59 -0.85
CA ALA A 82 4.81 -0.02 -2.12
C ALA A 82 6.25 0.46 -2.01
N GLY A 83 6.62 1.02 -0.85
CA GLY A 83 7.90 1.66 -0.62
C GLY A 83 7.92 3.11 -1.10
N GLY A 84 9.05 3.76 -0.84
CA GLY A 84 9.28 5.15 -1.24
C GLY A 84 10.33 5.27 -2.34
N PRO A 85 10.42 6.43 -2.98
CA PRO A 85 11.47 6.71 -3.93
C PRO A 85 12.83 6.71 -3.23
N THR A 86 13.88 6.42 -3.98
CA THR A 86 15.25 6.60 -3.49
C THR A 86 15.44 8.07 -3.11
N PRO A 87 15.96 8.37 -1.92
CA PRO A 87 16.24 9.76 -1.53
C PRO A 87 17.02 10.50 -2.61
N GLY A 88 16.50 11.67 -3.02
CA GLY A 88 17.14 12.49 -4.08
C GLY A 88 16.80 12.10 -5.53
N LEU A 89 16.07 11.03 -5.77
CA LEU A 89 15.71 10.55 -7.11
C LEU A 89 14.18 10.51 -7.32
N GLY A 90 13.57 11.64 -7.58
CA GLY A 90 12.23 11.71 -8.13
C GLY A 90 11.10 11.95 -7.11
N CYS A 91 9.88 12.09 -7.64
CA CYS A 91 8.67 12.33 -6.87
C CYS A 91 8.13 11.02 -6.29
N ALA A 92 7.79 11.02 -5.00
CA ALA A 92 7.20 9.89 -4.28
C ALA A 92 5.97 9.29 -4.98
N GLY A 93 5.14 10.14 -5.58
CA GLY A 93 3.94 9.70 -6.29
C GLY A 93 4.21 8.85 -7.52
N ARG A 94 5.30 9.08 -8.24
CA ARG A 94 5.69 8.23 -9.38
C ARG A 94 6.09 6.83 -8.90
N GLY A 95 6.78 6.74 -7.76
CA GLY A 95 7.12 5.44 -7.16
C GLY A 95 5.89 4.62 -6.82
N ILE A 96 4.87 5.23 -6.21
CA ILE A 96 3.61 4.54 -5.88
C ILE A 96 2.96 3.97 -7.15
N ILE A 97 2.84 4.75 -8.22
CA ILE A 97 2.25 4.27 -9.48
C ILE A 97 3.05 3.09 -10.04
N THR A 98 4.38 3.17 -10.06
CA THR A 98 5.22 2.04 -10.50
C THR A 98 4.96 0.79 -9.67
N ALA A 99 4.79 0.91 -8.35
CA ALA A 99 4.46 -0.23 -7.50
C ALA A 99 3.08 -0.83 -7.83
N LEU A 100 2.07 0.01 -8.07
CA LEU A 100 0.72 -0.43 -8.43
C LEU A 100 0.71 -1.11 -9.81
N GLU A 101 1.40 -0.52 -10.79
CA GLU A 101 1.56 -1.12 -12.12
C GLU A 101 2.24 -2.50 -12.05
N LYS A 102 3.24 -2.68 -11.16
CA LYS A 102 3.88 -3.97 -10.95
C LYS A 102 2.98 -5.00 -10.29
N LEU A 103 2.15 -4.60 -9.33
CA LEU A 103 1.13 -5.48 -8.75
C LEU A 103 0.13 -5.95 -9.82
N GLU A 104 -0.31 -5.05 -10.69
CA GLU A 104 -1.22 -5.36 -11.80
C GLU A 104 -0.53 -6.28 -12.82
N GLU A 105 0.69 -5.96 -13.26
CA GLU A 105 1.48 -6.76 -14.20
C GLU A 105 1.70 -8.20 -13.71
N LYS A 106 1.94 -8.37 -12.41
CA LYS A 106 2.10 -9.70 -11.78
C LYS A 106 0.79 -10.39 -11.43
N GLY A 107 -0.35 -9.78 -11.74
CA GLY A 107 -1.67 -10.38 -11.54
C GLY A 107 -2.15 -10.42 -10.09
N ALA A 108 -1.67 -9.49 -9.23
CA ALA A 108 -2.04 -9.48 -7.82
C ALA A 108 -3.54 -9.43 -7.58
N TYR A 109 -4.24 -8.62 -8.35
CA TYR A 109 -5.68 -8.42 -8.22
C TYR A 109 -6.49 -9.59 -8.79
N GLU A 110 -6.03 -10.22 -9.86
CA GLU A 110 -6.66 -11.39 -10.48
C GLU A 110 -6.51 -12.66 -9.63
N VAL A 111 -5.33 -12.86 -9.06
CA VAL A 111 -5.01 -14.04 -8.24
C VAL A 111 -5.69 -13.95 -6.88
N HIS A 112 -5.52 -12.83 -6.19
CA HIS A 112 -6.02 -12.67 -4.83
C HIS A 112 -7.48 -12.22 -4.76
N ARG A 113 -7.99 -11.57 -5.82
CA ARG A 113 -9.38 -11.08 -5.94
C ARG A 113 -9.84 -10.34 -4.69
N PRO A 114 -9.14 -9.29 -4.24
CA PRO A 114 -9.59 -8.52 -3.09
C PRO A 114 -10.93 -7.84 -3.40
N ASP A 115 -11.86 -7.89 -2.46
CA ASP A 115 -13.12 -7.17 -2.56
C ASP A 115 -12.92 -5.67 -2.25
N VAL A 116 -11.92 -5.37 -1.41
CA VAL A 116 -11.55 -4.00 -1.02
C VAL A 116 -10.03 -3.85 -0.99
N VAL A 117 -9.54 -2.78 -1.61
CA VAL A 117 -8.13 -2.37 -1.53
C VAL A 117 -8.05 -1.05 -0.75
N ILE A 118 -7.26 -1.04 0.32
CA ILE A 118 -7.03 0.13 1.16
C ILE A 118 -5.61 0.64 0.91
N TYR A 119 -5.50 1.89 0.47
CA TYR A 119 -4.22 2.58 0.33
C TYR A 119 -4.01 3.45 1.55
N ASP A 120 -2.99 3.14 2.34
CA ASP A 120 -2.53 3.98 3.46
C ASP A 120 -1.42 4.90 2.95
N VAL A 121 -1.78 6.16 2.72
CA VAL A 121 -0.92 7.12 2.02
C VAL A 121 -0.30 8.09 3.01
N LEU A 122 0.96 8.46 2.80
CA LEU A 122 1.70 9.42 3.61
C LEU A 122 0.95 10.76 3.77
N GLY A 123 0.98 11.31 4.99
CA GLY A 123 0.22 12.52 5.33
C GLY A 123 0.82 13.83 4.86
N ASP A 124 2.14 13.90 4.70
CA ASP A 124 2.84 15.12 4.29
C ASP A 124 2.80 15.25 2.76
N VAL A 125 1.71 15.80 2.26
CA VAL A 125 1.46 15.95 0.82
C VAL A 125 2.24 17.15 0.27
N VAL A 126 3.56 17.04 0.20
CA VAL A 126 4.41 18.07 -0.41
C VAL A 126 4.34 18.04 -1.95
N CYS A 127 3.89 16.94 -2.52
CA CYS A 127 3.68 16.86 -3.97
C CYS A 127 2.37 16.13 -4.30
N GLY A 128 1.67 16.60 -5.34
CA GLY A 128 0.40 16.00 -5.79
C GLY A 128 0.47 14.54 -6.25
N GLY A 129 1.63 13.90 -6.09
CA GLY A 129 1.87 12.51 -6.43
C GLY A 129 1.08 11.50 -5.60
N PHE A 130 0.73 11.86 -4.36
CA PHE A 130 -0.08 10.97 -3.51
C PHE A 130 -1.56 10.92 -3.91
N SER A 131 -2.03 11.86 -4.74
CA SER A 131 -3.35 11.78 -5.36
C SER A 131 -3.37 10.91 -6.63
N MET A 132 -2.22 10.44 -7.08
CA MET A 132 -2.11 9.65 -8.30
C MET A 132 -2.94 8.36 -8.30
N PRO A 133 -3.05 7.59 -7.20
CA PRO A 133 -3.92 6.41 -7.20
C PRO A 133 -5.38 6.75 -7.55
N MET A 134 -5.91 7.90 -7.10
CA MET A 134 -7.25 8.34 -7.49
C MET A 134 -7.31 8.77 -8.96
N ARG A 135 -6.32 9.55 -9.41
CA ARG A 135 -6.26 10.05 -10.79
C ARG A 135 -6.08 8.92 -11.81
N SER A 136 -5.35 7.87 -11.45
CA SER A 136 -5.08 6.72 -12.31
C SER A 136 -6.15 5.62 -12.20
N GLY A 137 -7.24 5.85 -11.47
CA GLY A 137 -8.34 4.90 -11.36
C GLY A 137 -8.12 3.73 -10.40
N TYR A 138 -7.06 3.75 -9.61
CA TYR A 138 -6.81 2.71 -8.59
C TYR A 138 -7.63 2.89 -7.32
N ALA A 139 -8.17 4.08 -7.06
CA ALA A 139 -8.98 4.36 -5.87
C ALA A 139 -10.20 5.21 -6.20
N ASP A 140 -11.38 4.74 -5.78
CA ASP A 140 -12.68 5.41 -6.01
C ASP A 140 -13.04 6.41 -4.91
N ARG A 141 -12.52 6.20 -3.69
CA ARG A 141 -12.87 7.00 -2.51
C ARG A 141 -11.63 7.38 -1.71
N GLY A 142 -11.63 8.59 -1.17
CA GLY A 142 -10.62 9.10 -0.26
C GLY A 142 -11.21 9.47 1.08
N PHE A 143 -10.55 9.08 2.18
CA PHE A 143 -10.87 9.48 3.54
C PHE A 143 -9.70 10.32 4.05
N ILE A 144 -10.00 11.52 4.54
CA ILE A 144 -9.01 12.43 5.09
C ILE A 144 -9.16 12.40 6.62
N ILE A 145 -8.08 12.03 7.30
CA ILE A 145 -8.00 12.01 8.75
C ILE A 145 -7.36 13.30 9.21
N THR A 146 -8.04 14.01 10.07
CA THR A 146 -7.59 15.31 10.63
C THR A 146 -7.30 15.18 12.11
#